data_aec3589ff8c925b9f4048538aa5e3abc
#
_entry.id   aec3589ff8c925b9f4048538aa5e3abc
#
_cell.length_a   1.000
_cell.length_b   1.000
_cell.length_c   1.000
_cell.angle_alpha   90.00
_cell.angle_beta   90.00
_cell.angle_gamma   90.00
#
_symmetry.space_group_name_H-M   'P 1'
#
loop_
_entity.id
_entity.type
_entity.pdbx_description
1 polymer ?
#
loop_
_entity_poly.entity_id
_entity_poly.type
_entity_poly.pdbx_seq_one_letter_code
_entity_poly.pdbx_strand_id
1 'polypeptide(L)'
;MKLRKVLLLGAIALSIACAGAPPRQDVASPPAPVPSAGVRFTILQINDVYKIEGLLGGRLGGLARVRTLRKRLEAEGRPVLVLHAGDLLFPSVMSKYLRAAPMIRVLNLLDGNPVAFDPDLFVVFGNHEFDDRDPGVLLGRLAQSDFSWVSSNVRYRTVKAARGEALSARLANVHDVVVRDVAGFPVGIFGLTTDAQPRDYVAYDYGLPERHAAVERALERLKSGGARVVLGLTHQDLEDDERLAREFPAVAIVIGGHEHFFLQRKIGSTWITKADADARTAVVHDVRVAPDGSVADDFRKVSLDADVEKDPEVEKEVQSSLQELAAAVKTQTGRDLQEEVGETENLLEGVEPAVRGRETALGNFLTDVIRERMKTDVGFVNGGAIRINDDIPPGKVRNYDLEGIFYFDNAIVSFEITGAQLLELLRTSVSKVHAGHGRFLQVSGIRFRYRAGGTPEAPVYTIDPADVEVSRPGAGFEPLDLSRTYSAASLDYLWENGYRDGYELFSKGKGAGGTSPKRLDSGPVPWRATTEEAIRALPGRRITSRVEGRIVRIP
;
A
#
# COMPACT_ATOMS: atom_id res chain seq x y z
N MET A 1 -59.50 62.26 0.19
CA MET A 1 -59.26 62.68 1.54
C MET A 1 -58.21 61.84 2.21
N LYS A 2 -57.17 62.46 2.70
CA LYS A 2 -55.96 61.98 3.44
C LYS A 2 -54.95 61.08 2.72
N LEU A 3 -53.89 61.75 2.21
CA LEU A 3 -52.54 61.27 1.92
C LEU A 3 -51.93 60.62 3.19
N ARG A 4 -51.26 59.48 2.99
CA ARG A 4 -50.17 59.06 3.88
C ARG A 4 -48.92 58.86 3.03
N LYS A 5 -47.92 59.70 3.28
CA LYS A 5 -46.55 59.63 2.77
C LYS A 5 -45.89 58.37 3.40
N VAL A 6 -45.26 57.52 2.58
CA VAL A 6 -44.30 56.51 3.03
C VAL A 6 -42.91 56.95 2.60
N LEU A 7 -42.06 57.17 3.56
CA LEU A 7 -40.61 57.42 3.36
C LEU A 7 -39.94 56.15 2.89
N LEU A 8 -39.28 56.21 1.72
CA LEU A 8 -38.31 55.23 1.29
C LEU A 8 -36.94 55.55 1.95
N LEU A 9 -36.46 54.72 2.87
CA LEU A 9 -35.07 54.71 3.31
C LEU A 9 -34.28 53.83 2.33
N GLY A 10 -33.40 54.46 1.55
CA GLY A 10 -32.44 53.79 0.71
C GLY A 10 -31.32 53.23 1.56
N ALA A 11 -31.19 51.89 1.59
CA ALA A 11 -30.02 51.20 2.12
C ALA A 11 -28.96 51.16 1.01
N ILE A 12 -27.86 51.92 1.18
CA ILE A 12 -26.65 51.83 0.37
C ILE A 12 -25.90 50.58 0.86
N ALA A 13 -25.95 49.50 0.09
CA ALA A 13 -25.08 48.36 0.30
C ALA A 13 -23.65 48.70 -0.17
N LEU A 14 -22.74 48.90 0.77
CA LEU A 14 -21.31 49.01 0.50
C LEU A 14 -20.80 47.58 0.18
N SER A 15 -20.60 47.26 -1.09
CA SER A 15 -19.87 46.07 -1.50
C SER A 15 -18.38 46.28 -1.23
N ILE A 16 -17.89 45.67 -0.14
CA ILE A 16 -16.45 45.55 0.10
C ILE A 16 -15.95 44.45 -0.84
N ALA A 17 -15.32 44.85 -1.94
CA ALA A 17 -14.55 43.95 -2.77
C ALA A 17 -13.31 43.52 -1.96
N CYS A 18 -13.27 42.26 -1.53
CA CYS A 18 -12.04 41.63 -1.07
C CYS A 18 -11.10 41.52 -2.27
N ALA A 19 -10.20 42.51 -2.40
CA ALA A 19 -9.04 42.37 -3.26
C ALA A 19 -8.17 41.25 -2.70
N GLY A 20 -8.12 40.13 -3.41
CA GLY A 20 -7.20 39.03 -3.11
C GLY A 20 -5.76 39.58 -3.09
N ALA A 21 -5.05 39.33 -2.00
CA ALA A 21 -3.63 39.62 -1.92
C ALA A 21 -2.90 38.86 -3.06
N PRO A 22 -1.96 39.50 -3.76
CA PRO A 22 -1.17 38.80 -4.75
C PRO A 22 -0.39 37.65 -4.08
N PRO A 23 -0.14 36.53 -4.80
CA PRO A 23 0.65 35.44 -4.26
C PRO A 23 2.01 36.01 -3.83
N ARG A 24 2.37 35.75 -2.57
CA ARG A 24 3.72 36.07 -2.08
C ARG A 24 4.70 35.32 -2.98
N GLN A 25 5.47 36.06 -3.75
CA GLN A 25 6.70 35.55 -4.32
C GLN A 25 7.62 35.26 -3.13
N ASP A 26 7.94 33.99 -2.91
CA ASP A 26 9.00 33.60 -2.01
C ASP A 26 10.30 34.20 -2.57
N VAL A 27 10.65 35.36 -2.06
CA VAL A 27 11.99 35.93 -2.26
C VAL A 27 12.89 35.01 -1.44
N ALA A 28 13.63 34.14 -2.13
CA ALA A 28 14.63 33.29 -1.51
C ALA A 28 15.56 34.18 -0.65
N SER A 29 15.49 33.96 0.65
CA SER A 29 16.50 34.52 1.57
C SER A 29 17.88 34.04 1.09
N PRO A 30 18.92 34.88 1.11
CA PRO A 30 20.26 34.43 0.75
C PRO A 30 20.62 33.19 1.58
N PRO A 31 21.26 32.17 0.98
CA PRO A 31 21.60 30.95 1.70
C PRO A 31 22.40 31.30 2.94
N ALA A 32 22.01 30.74 4.08
CA ALA A 32 22.75 30.92 5.34
C ALA A 32 24.20 30.47 5.13
N PRO A 33 25.18 31.12 5.79
CA PRO A 33 26.56 30.71 5.69
C PRO A 33 26.72 29.27 6.12
N VAL A 34 27.35 28.47 5.24
CA VAL A 34 27.54 27.03 5.45
C VAL A 34 28.30 26.82 6.76
N PRO A 35 27.80 25.94 7.66
CA PRO A 35 28.57 25.58 8.85
C PRO A 35 29.96 25.06 8.42
N SER A 36 31.00 25.56 9.04
CA SER A 36 32.38 25.11 8.81
C SER A 36 32.60 23.64 9.25
N ALA A 37 31.69 23.11 10.04
CA ALA A 37 31.59 21.70 10.43
C ALA A 37 30.44 21.03 9.66
N GLY A 38 30.63 19.77 9.26
CA GLY A 38 29.55 18.97 8.67
C GLY A 38 28.36 18.83 9.63
N VAL A 39 27.23 18.36 9.11
CA VAL A 39 26.02 18.09 9.90
C VAL A 39 25.82 16.59 10.10
N ARG A 40 25.23 16.25 11.26
CA ARG A 40 24.77 14.89 11.57
C ARG A 40 23.30 14.95 11.97
N PHE A 41 22.48 14.12 11.34
CA PHE A 41 21.06 14.01 11.64
C PHE A 41 20.58 12.57 11.47
N THR A 42 19.40 12.28 11.98
CA THR A 42 18.77 10.97 11.93
C THR A 42 17.58 11.01 10.98
N ILE A 43 17.37 9.95 10.17
CA ILE A 43 16.11 9.72 9.46
C ILE A 43 15.44 8.51 10.09
N LEU A 44 14.19 8.66 10.47
CA LEU A 44 13.29 7.59 10.86
C LEU A 44 12.37 7.29 9.66
N GLN A 45 12.62 6.17 9.00
CA GLN A 45 11.86 5.73 7.82
C GLN A 45 10.82 4.70 8.21
N ILE A 46 9.59 4.88 7.70
CA ILE A 46 8.49 3.91 7.67
C ILE A 46 7.80 3.98 6.31
N ASN A 47 7.02 2.96 5.96
CA ASN A 47 6.23 2.91 4.71
C ASN A 47 5.06 1.95 4.85
N ASP A 48 4.05 2.08 3.97
CA ASP A 48 2.96 1.11 3.79
C ASP A 48 2.26 0.79 5.13
N VAL A 49 1.75 1.82 5.82
CA VAL A 49 1.09 1.65 7.13
C VAL A 49 -0.42 1.65 6.96
N TYR A 50 -0.99 0.47 6.89
CA TYR A 50 -2.44 0.25 6.73
C TYR A 50 -3.17 0.01 8.05
N LYS A 51 -2.43 -0.44 9.09
CA LYS A 51 -2.93 -0.71 10.44
C LYS A 51 -2.23 0.17 11.48
N ILE A 52 -2.88 1.26 11.86
CA ILE A 52 -2.35 2.21 12.85
C ILE A 52 -2.10 1.56 14.22
N GLU A 53 -2.92 0.54 14.56
CA GLU A 53 -2.82 -0.24 15.79
C GLU A 53 -1.68 -1.28 15.76
N GLY A 54 -1.15 -1.59 14.57
CA GLY A 54 -0.21 -2.66 14.33
C GLY A 54 -0.87 -4.02 14.14
N LEU A 55 -0.04 -5.04 14.00
CA LEU A 55 -0.39 -6.42 13.67
C LEU A 55 -0.52 -7.31 14.92
N LEU A 56 -1.10 -8.49 14.74
CA LEU A 56 -1.29 -9.48 15.82
C LEU A 56 -1.99 -8.90 17.05
N GLY A 57 -3.04 -8.09 16.82
CA GLY A 57 -3.75 -7.38 17.88
C GLY A 57 -2.90 -6.31 18.56
N GLY A 58 -2.04 -5.63 17.80
CA GLY A 58 -1.18 -4.55 18.27
C GLY A 58 0.07 -4.99 19.04
N ARG A 59 0.48 -6.27 18.90
CA ARG A 59 1.72 -6.77 19.51
C ARG A 59 2.96 -6.44 18.68
N LEU A 60 2.79 -6.18 17.38
CA LEU A 60 3.86 -5.93 16.44
C LEU A 60 3.52 -4.70 15.59
N GLY A 61 4.47 -3.80 15.37
CA GLY A 61 4.26 -2.61 14.55
C GLY A 61 3.38 -1.55 15.21
N GLY A 62 2.73 -0.73 14.39
CA GLY A 62 1.80 0.31 14.79
C GLY A 62 2.45 1.66 15.13
N LEU A 63 1.69 2.74 14.91
CA LEU A 63 2.20 4.11 14.98
C LEU A 63 2.54 4.57 16.42
N ALA A 64 1.93 3.98 17.45
CA ALA A 64 2.28 4.28 18.83
C ALA A 64 3.72 3.89 19.19
N ARG A 65 4.24 2.81 18.59
CA ARG A 65 5.67 2.43 18.74
C ARG A 65 6.59 3.30 17.91
N VAL A 66 6.13 3.75 16.73
CA VAL A 66 6.89 4.73 15.91
C VAL A 66 7.12 6.01 16.71
N ARG A 67 6.09 6.52 17.41
CA ARG A 67 6.24 7.70 18.28
C ARG A 67 7.26 7.47 19.39
N THR A 68 7.23 6.34 20.05
CA THR A 68 8.21 6.01 21.09
C THR A 68 9.64 5.95 20.52
N LEU A 69 9.83 5.33 19.36
CA LEU A 69 11.13 5.30 18.71
C LEU A 69 11.59 6.71 18.33
N ARG A 70 10.71 7.55 17.76
CA ARG A 70 11.01 8.96 17.47
C ARG A 70 11.46 9.70 18.72
N LYS A 71 10.76 9.59 19.84
CA LYS A 71 11.14 10.20 21.13
C LYS A 71 12.53 9.76 21.61
N ARG A 72 12.85 8.47 21.47
CA ARG A 72 14.18 7.95 21.83
C ARG A 72 15.28 8.57 20.97
N LEU A 73 15.05 8.71 19.66
CA LEU A 73 15.98 9.31 18.71
C LEU A 73 16.16 10.81 18.96
N GLU A 74 15.07 11.53 19.22
CA GLU A 74 15.08 12.97 19.58
C GLU A 74 15.88 13.20 20.87
N ALA A 75 15.78 12.30 21.85
CA ALA A 75 16.52 12.37 23.11
C ALA A 75 18.05 12.19 22.94
N GLU A 76 18.52 11.66 21.80
CA GLU A 76 19.95 11.63 21.45
C GLU A 76 20.52 13.02 21.13
N GLY A 77 19.67 14.06 21.06
CA GLY A 77 20.07 15.45 20.86
C GLY A 77 20.45 15.80 19.42
N ARG A 78 20.04 14.98 18.44
CA ARG A 78 20.25 15.24 17.00
C ARG A 78 18.91 15.54 16.33
N PRO A 79 18.88 16.34 15.24
CA PRO A 79 17.68 16.51 14.42
C PRO A 79 17.19 15.16 13.91
N VAL A 80 15.88 14.93 13.93
CA VAL A 80 15.24 13.70 13.45
C VAL A 80 14.23 14.08 12.37
N LEU A 81 14.45 13.63 11.14
CA LEU A 81 13.46 13.67 10.08
C LEU A 81 12.67 12.36 10.07
N VAL A 82 11.35 12.43 9.97
CA VAL A 82 10.49 11.27 9.80
C VAL A 82 10.03 11.22 8.35
N LEU A 83 10.39 10.15 7.64
CA LEU A 83 10.06 9.98 6.23
C LEU A 83 9.13 8.76 6.07
N HIS A 84 7.89 9.02 5.64
CA HIS A 84 6.91 7.99 5.34
C HIS A 84 6.82 7.78 3.82
N ALA A 85 7.26 6.62 3.36
CA ALA A 85 7.38 6.35 1.93
C ALA A 85 6.09 5.81 1.30
N GLY A 86 4.94 6.45 1.58
CA GLY A 86 3.67 6.24 0.89
C GLY A 86 2.83 5.06 1.37
N ASP A 87 1.64 4.93 0.79
CA ASP A 87 0.61 3.93 1.12
C ASP A 87 0.19 3.98 2.59
N LEU A 88 -0.49 5.05 2.92
CA LEU A 88 -0.99 5.34 4.25
C LEU A 88 -2.52 5.32 4.30
N LEU A 89 -3.19 5.84 3.26
CA LEU A 89 -4.64 6.07 3.31
C LEU A 89 -5.44 4.80 3.03
N PHE A 90 -5.01 3.99 2.08
CA PHE A 90 -5.71 2.79 1.60
C PHE A 90 -4.72 1.65 1.29
N PRO A 91 -5.20 0.39 1.22
CA PRO A 91 -6.48 -0.12 1.68
C PRO A 91 -6.42 -0.60 3.14
N SER A 92 -7.43 -0.33 3.93
CA SER A 92 -7.58 -0.90 5.27
C SER A 92 -9.04 -0.93 5.70
N VAL A 93 -9.37 -1.67 6.75
CA VAL A 93 -10.72 -1.64 7.33
C VAL A 93 -11.08 -0.21 7.78
N MET A 94 -10.12 0.52 8.34
CA MET A 94 -10.28 1.95 8.70
C MET A 94 -10.63 2.79 7.47
N SER A 95 -9.93 2.60 6.36
CA SER A 95 -10.18 3.38 5.15
C SER A 95 -11.53 3.03 4.51
N LYS A 96 -11.93 1.76 4.51
CA LYS A 96 -13.21 1.29 3.98
C LYS A 96 -14.41 1.97 4.66
N TYR A 97 -14.40 2.05 5.98
CA TYR A 97 -15.55 2.53 6.76
C TYR A 97 -15.44 3.98 7.24
N LEU A 98 -14.23 4.47 7.47
CA LEU A 98 -13.96 5.82 7.99
C LEU A 98 -13.20 6.70 6.98
N ARG A 99 -13.06 6.24 5.72
CA ARG A 99 -12.42 6.97 4.63
C ARG A 99 -11.04 7.50 5.03
N ALA A 100 -10.26 6.69 5.74
CA ALA A 100 -8.89 6.94 6.20
C ALA A 100 -8.70 8.16 7.15
N ALA A 101 -9.77 8.72 7.73
CA ALA A 101 -9.61 9.85 8.65
C ALA A 101 -8.76 9.54 9.89
N PRO A 102 -8.90 8.36 10.53
CA PRO A 102 -8.06 8.00 11.68
C PRO A 102 -6.57 7.91 11.35
N MET A 103 -6.21 7.53 10.11
CA MET A 103 -4.80 7.43 9.70
C MET A 103 -4.10 8.78 9.86
N ILE A 104 -4.75 9.86 9.38
CA ILE A 104 -4.21 11.22 9.49
C ILE A 104 -4.19 11.70 10.95
N ARG A 105 -5.26 11.46 11.73
CA ARG A 105 -5.29 11.88 13.15
C ARG A 105 -4.15 11.27 13.95
N VAL A 106 -3.84 9.99 13.73
CA VAL A 106 -2.75 9.31 14.43
C VAL A 106 -1.39 9.79 13.94
N LEU A 107 -1.22 10.04 12.62
CA LEU A 107 0.03 10.59 12.10
C LEU A 107 0.32 12.00 12.64
N ASN A 108 -0.70 12.84 12.78
CA ASN A 108 -0.58 14.19 13.36
C ASN A 108 -0.07 14.18 14.83
N LEU A 109 -0.07 13.01 15.49
CA LEU A 109 0.44 12.88 16.87
C LEU A 109 1.90 12.39 16.93
N LEU A 110 2.56 12.14 15.81
CA LEU A 110 3.91 11.55 15.82
C LEU A 110 5.00 12.50 16.35
N ASP A 111 4.78 13.82 16.39
CA ASP A 111 5.64 14.77 17.07
C ASP A 111 5.27 14.96 18.56
N GLY A 112 4.11 14.43 18.98
CA GLY A 112 3.54 14.60 20.32
C GLY A 112 2.84 15.93 20.54
N ASN A 113 2.55 16.68 19.48
CA ASN A 113 1.84 17.95 19.54
C ASN A 113 0.61 17.95 18.62
N PRO A 114 -0.59 17.68 19.15
CA PRO A 114 -1.81 17.47 18.34
C PRO A 114 -2.35 18.75 17.66
N VAL A 115 -1.74 19.90 17.87
CA VAL A 115 -2.23 21.20 17.39
C VAL A 115 -1.20 21.99 16.59
N ALA A 116 0.00 21.48 16.42
CA ALA A 116 1.06 22.16 15.67
C ALA A 116 1.44 21.36 14.43
N PHE A 117 1.82 22.09 13.40
CA PHE A 117 2.37 21.48 12.19
C PHE A 117 3.74 20.85 12.50
N ASP A 118 3.92 19.58 12.14
CA ASP A 118 5.19 18.86 12.26
C ASP A 118 6.10 19.21 11.05
N PRO A 119 7.12 20.04 11.22
CA PRO A 119 7.98 20.46 10.13
C PRO A 119 9.00 19.39 9.70
N ASP A 120 9.09 18.29 10.43
CA ASP A 120 10.08 17.23 10.24
C ASP A 120 9.46 15.90 9.80
N LEU A 121 8.12 15.85 9.58
CA LEU A 121 7.42 14.72 8.99
C LEU A 121 7.09 14.99 7.52
N PHE A 122 7.60 14.12 6.63
CA PHE A 122 7.37 14.18 5.19
C PHE A 122 6.79 12.86 4.71
N VAL A 123 5.73 12.94 3.90
CA VAL A 123 5.03 11.78 3.34
C VAL A 123 5.00 11.90 1.82
N VAL A 124 5.38 10.85 1.09
CA VAL A 124 5.13 10.76 -0.36
C VAL A 124 3.82 10.02 -0.60
N PHE A 125 3.17 10.26 -1.73
CA PHE A 125 2.05 9.42 -2.14
C PHE A 125 2.55 8.05 -2.58
N GLY A 126 1.86 7.00 -2.14
CA GLY A 126 1.94 5.70 -2.77
C GLY A 126 0.86 5.54 -3.86
N ASN A 127 0.72 4.32 -4.39
CA ASN A 127 -0.30 4.05 -5.40
C ASN A 127 -1.71 3.96 -4.80
N HIS A 128 -1.81 3.62 -3.53
CA HIS A 128 -3.10 3.44 -2.86
C HIS A 128 -3.70 4.74 -2.28
N GLU A 129 -2.98 5.87 -2.20
CA GLU A 129 -3.59 7.15 -1.82
C GLU A 129 -4.73 7.56 -2.72
N PHE A 130 -4.79 7.02 -3.92
CA PHE A 130 -5.78 7.34 -4.96
C PHE A 130 -6.87 6.28 -5.11
N ASP A 131 -7.05 5.36 -4.17
CA ASP A 131 -8.02 4.27 -4.30
C ASP A 131 -9.47 4.73 -4.21
N ASP A 132 -9.77 5.77 -3.44
CA ASP A 132 -11.13 6.33 -3.42
C ASP A 132 -11.45 7.03 -4.75
N ARG A 133 -12.65 6.80 -5.25
CA ARG A 133 -13.13 7.42 -6.50
C ARG A 133 -13.53 8.87 -6.33
N ASP A 134 -13.85 9.28 -5.09
CA ASP A 134 -14.18 10.65 -4.74
C ASP A 134 -12.91 11.44 -4.42
N PRO A 135 -12.49 12.39 -5.29
CA PRO A 135 -11.31 13.20 -5.03
C PRO A 135 -11.42 14.04 -3.77
N GLY A 136 -12.64 14.31 -3.28
CA GLY A 136 -12.88 15.03 -2.04
C GLY A 136 -12.32 14.31 -0.81
N VAL A 137 -12.22 12.97 -0.86
CA VAL A 137 -11.59 12.19 0.23
C VAL A 137 -10.10 12.49 0.30
N LEU A 138 -9.39 12.34 -0.81
CA LEU A 138 -7.95 12.67 -0.86
C LEU A 138 -7.71 14.11 -0.40
N LEU A 139 -8.35 15.09 -1.04
CA LEU A 139 -8.15 16.50 -0.71
C LEU A 139 -8.49 16.80 0.75
N GLY A 140 -9.53 16.16 1.30
CA GLY A 140 -9.91 16.29 2.70
C GLY A 140 -8.87 15.70 3.66
N ARG A 141 -8.24 14.57 3.32
CA ARG A 141 -7.15 13.98 4.13
C ARG A 141 -5.90 14.84 4.08
N LEU A 142 -5.53 15.32 2.90
CA LEU A 142 -4.40 16.24 2.76
C LEU A 142 -4.60 17.53 3.57
N ALA A 143 -5.79 18.12 3.51
CA ALA A 143 -6.10 19.34 4.26
C ALA A 143 -6.13 19.14 5.80
N GLN A 144 -6.32 17.90 6.27
CA GLN A 144 -6.31 17.53 7.68
C GLN A 144 -4.92 17.16 8.20
N SER A 145 -3.93 17.06 7.32
CA SER A 145 -2.57 16.65 7.68
C SER A 145 -1.79 17.87 8.23
N ASP A 146 -1.31 17.75 9.45
CA ASP A 146 -0.43 18.72 10.10
C ASP A 146 1.05 18.39 9.84
N PHE A 147 1.37 17.96 8.61
CA PHE A 147 2.70 17.62 8.12
C PHE A 147 2.78 17.82 6.60
N SER A 148 4.00 17.67 6.04
CA SER A 148 4.25 17.91 4.61
C SER A 148 4.05 16.66 3.77
N TRP A 149 3.30 16.79 2.66
CA TRP A 149 3.28 15.84 1.56
C TRP A 149 4.24 16.30 0.46
N VAL A 150 4.98 15.35 -0.14
CA VAL A 150 5.96 15.66 -1.19
C VAL A 150 5.63 14.85 -2.44
N SER A 151 5.45 15.54 -3.59
CA SER A 151 5.12 14.88 -4.84
C SER A 151 5.62 15.64 -6.06
N SER A 152 6.60 15.10 -6.75
CA SER A 152 7.23 15.74 -7.92
C SER A 152 6.62 15.28 -9.26
N ASN A 153 5.87 14.17 -9.27
CA ASN A 153 5.38 13.54 -10.50
C ASN A 153 3.88 13.29 -10.54
N VAL A 154 3.12 13.56 -9.47
CA VAL A 154 1.67 13.41 -9.44
C VAL A 154 0.99 14.75 -9.71
N ARG A 155 -0.04 14.73 -10.55
CA ARG A 155 -0.83 15.91 -10.92
C ARG A 155 -2.30 15.66 -10.63
N TYR A 156 -2.96 16.68 -10.08
CA TYR A 156 -4.41 16.70 -9.94
C TYR A 156 -5.07 17.26 -11.20
N ARG A 157 -6.16 16.66 -11.63
CA ARG A 157 -6.94 17.16 -12.78
C ARG A 157 -8.43 17.16 -12.47
N THR A 158 -9.11 18.19 -12.92
CA THR A 158 -10.57 18.31 -12.80
C THR A 158 -11.31 17.68 -13.98
N VAL A 159 -10.62 17.50 -15.09
CA VAL A 159 -11.13 16.89 -16.33
C VAL A 159 -10.15 15.82 -16.79
N LYS A 160 -10.64 14.63 -17.09
CA LYS A 160 -9.82 13.45 -17.46
C LYS A 160 -8.83 13.70 -18.60
N ALA A 161 -9.20 14.51 -19.58
CA ALA A 161 -8.36 14.84 -20.74
C ALA A 161 -7.28 15.90 -20.44
N ALA A 162 -7.34 16.59 -19.30
CA ALA A 162 -6.37 17.62 -18.95
C ALA A 162 -5.05 17.01 -18.44
N ARG A 163 -3.93 17.69 -18.71
CA ARG A 163 -2.61 17.34 -18.16
C ARG A 163 -2.63 17.36 -16.61
N GLY A 164 -3.49 18.21 -16.02
CA GLY A 164 -3.54 18.44 -14.58
C GLY A 164 -2.52 19.47 -14.10
N GLU A 165 -2.70 19.89 -12.86
CA GLU A 165 -1.84 20.82 -12.14
C GLU A 165 -1.13 20.12 -10.98
N ALA A 166 -0.04 20.69 -10.48
CA ALA A 166 0.60 20.17 -9.27
C ALA A 166 -0.36 20.28 -8.07
N LEU A 167 -0.37 19.29 -7.20
CA LEU A 167 -1.17 19.31 -5.97
C LEU A 167 -0.76 20.46 -5.04
N SER A 168 0.51 20.87 -5.08
CA SER A 168 1.05 22.04 -4.37
C SER A 168 0.35 23.36 -4.74
N ALA A 169 -0.28 23.44 -5.90
CA ALA A 169 -1.07 24.61 -6.27
C ALA A 169 -2.43 24.68 -5.54
N ARG A 170 -2.84 23.59 -4.87
CA ARG A 170 -4.14 23.50 -4.17
C ARG A 170 -4.04 23.54 -2.66
N LEU A 171 -2.98 22.99 -2.10
CA LEU A 171 -2.82 22.77 -0.66
C LEU A 171 -1.43 23.22 -0.22
N ALA A 172 -1.37 24.04 0.84
CA ALA A 172 -0.13 24.67 1.30
C ALA A 172 0.86 23.66 1.92
N ASN A 173 0.37 22.52 2.38
CA ASN A 173 1.18 21.44 2.97
C ASN A 173 1.55 20.35 1.96
N VAL A 174 1.27 20.57 0.67
CA VAL A 174 1.72 19.69 -0.42
C VAL A 174 2.79 20.44 -1.22
N HIS A 175 3.92 19.79 -1.45
CA HIS A 175 5.09 20.41 -2.08
C HIS A 175 5.57 19.56 -3.26
N ASP A 176 6.03 20.21 -4.34
CA ASP A 176 6.70 19.49 -5.44
C ASP A 176 8.09 19.00 -5.00
N VAL A 177 8.79 19.83 -4.22
CA VAL A 177 10.06 19.55 -3.57
C VAL A 177 10.13 20.35 -2.26
N VAL A 178 10.94 19.88 -1.31
CA VAL A 178 11.18 20.59 -0.04
C VAL A 178 12.67 20.81 0.14
N VAL A 179 13.07 22.00 0.62
CA VAL A 179 14.40 22.23 1.16
C VAL A 179 14.23 22.50 2.65
N ARG A 180 14.60 21.50 3.48
CA ARG A 180 14.53 21.58 4.94
C ARG A 180 15.86 22.02 5.51
N ASP A 181 15.87 23.06 6.33
CA ASP A 181 17.03 23.40 7.13
C ASP A 181 17.17 22.39 8.29
N VAL A 182 18.26 21.64 8.30
CA VAL A 182 18.60 20.67 9.34
C VAL A 182 19.85 21.15 10.06
N ALA A 183 19.66 21.83 11.19
CA ALA A 183 20.75 22.42 11.99
C ALA A 183 21.66 23.36 11.17
N GLY A 184 21.08 24.20 10.32
CA GLY A 184 21.79 25.14 9.45
C GLY A 184 22.29 24.53 8.13
N PHE A 185 21.93 23.26 7.85
CA PHE A 185 22.31 22.56 6.62
C PHE A 185 21.09 22.27 5.76
N PRO A 186 21.00 22.78 4.50
CA PRO A 186 19.82 22.59 3.66
C PRO A 186 19.79 21.21 3.03
N VAL A 187 18.83 20.38 3.43
CA VAL A 187 18.54 19.04 2.90
C VAL A 187 17.36 19.13 1.96
N GLY A 188 17.53 18.68 0.72
CA GLY A 188 16.50 18.62 -0.30
C GLY A 188 15.77 17.27 -0.29
N ILE A 189 14.44 17.30 -0.42
CA ILE A 189 13.58 16.12 -0.52
C ILE A 189 12.70 16.28 -1.75
N PHE A 190 12.65 15.26 -2.60
CA PHE A 190 11.67 15.15 -3.69
C PHE A 190 10.90 13.84 -3.55
N GLY A 191 9.67 13.79 -4.11
CA GLY A 191 8.79 12.64 -4.00
C GLY A 191 8.47 12.01 -5.35
N LEU A 192 8.55 10.67 -5.47
CA LEU A 192 8.11 9.92 -6.64
C LEU A 192 7.10 8.84 -6.26
N THR A 193 6.03 8.80 -7.04
CA THR A 193 4.94 7.82 -6.89
C THR A 193 4.84 6.99 -8.17
N THR A 194 4.73 5.65 -8.04
CA THR A 194 4.41 4.76 -9.16
C THR A 194 3.03 5.07 -9.72
N ASP A 195 2.76 4.71 -10.98
CA ASP A 195 1.45 4.88 -11.58
C ASP A 195 0.45 3.93 -10.93
N ALA A 196 -0.53 4.52 -10.27
CA ALA A 196 -1.62 3.79 -9.65
C ALA A 196 -2.62 3.29 -10.69
N GLN A 197 -3.64 2.58 -10.22
CA GLN A 197 -4.82 2.35 -11.03
C GLN A 197 -5.38 3.68 -11.56
N PRO A 198 -5.74 3.75 -12.84
CA PRO A 198 -6.22 4.99 -13.44
C PRO A 198 -7.39 5.60 -12.68
N ARG A 199 -7.26 6.87 -12.31
CA ARG A 199 -8.35 7.70 -11.75
C ARG A 199 -8.56 8.90 -12.65
N ASP A 200 -9.81 9.34 -12.77
CA ASP A 200 -10.14 10.46 -13.64
C ASP A 200 -9.54 11.78 -13.13
N TYR A 201 -9.31 11.88 -11.83
CA TYR A 201 -8.78 13.08 -11.19
C TYR A 201 -7.25 13.09 -10.97
N VAL A 202 -6.53 12.05 -11.41
CA VAL A 202 -5.07 11.95 -11.24
C VAL A 202 -4.37 11.70 -12.57
N ALA A 203 -3.23 12.33 -12.78
CA ALA A 203 -2.28 12.03 -13.83
C ALA A 203 -0.88 11.86 -13.24
N TYR A 204 -0.09 10.99 -13.85
CA TYR A 204 1.27 10.68 -13.40
C TYR A 204 2.26 11.02 -14.50
N ASP A 205 3.32 11.75 -14.17
CA ASP A 205 4.54 11.85 -14.99
C ASP A 205 5.43 10.64 -14.56
N TYR A 206 5.07 9.41 -14.97
CA TYR A 206 5.74 8.19 -14.49
C TYR A 206 6.37 7.35 -15.61
N GLY A 207 5.72 7.16 -16.75
CA GLY A 207 6.33 6.52 -17.91
C GLY A 207 7.63 7.21 -18.34
N LEU A 208 8.54 6.49 -19.02
CA LEU A 208 9.70 7.13 -19.65
C LEU A 208 9.27 7.77 -20.98
N PRO A 209 9.69 9.04 -21.28
CA PRO A 209 10.68 9.85 -20.55
C PRO A 209 10.12 10.78 -19.45
N GLU A 210 8.82 10.76 -19.16
CA GLU A 210 8.14 11.74 -18.29
C GLU A 210 8.68 11.71 -16.87
N ARG A 211 8.95 10.52 -16.32
CA ARG A 211 9.54 10.33 -14.98
C ARG A 211 10.93 10.95 -14.91
N HIS A 212 11.79 10.68 -15.90
CA HIS A 212 13.12 11.25 -15.98
C HIS A 212 13.07 12.77 -15.93
N ALA A 213 12.22 13.38 -16.76
CA ALA A 213 12.02 14.83 -16.78
C ALA A 213 11.44 15.37 -15.46
N ALA A 214 10.62 14.59 -14.73
CA ALA A 214 10.12 15.00 -13.43
C ALA A 214 11.25 15.05 -12.38
N VAL A 215 12.15 14.08 -12.39
CA VAL A 215 13.33 14.06 -11.50
C VAL A 215 14.28 15.22 -11.84
N GLU A 216 14.58 15.45 -13.11
CA GLU A 216 15.43 16.59 -13.53
C GLU A 216 14.89 17.91 -13.01
N ARG A 217 13.58 18.16 -13.21
CA ARG A 217 12.92 19.38 -12.70
C ARG A 217 13.00 19.48 -11.17
N ALA A 218 12.83 18.37 -10.45
CA ALA A 218 12.93 18.33 -9.00
C ALA A 218 14.35 18.67 -8.53
N LEU A 219 15.37 18.06 -9.12
CA LEU A 219 16.78 18.31 -8.80
C LEU A 219 17.18 19.76 -9.10
N GLU A 220 16.73 20.33 -10.21
CA GLU A 220 16.99 21.73 -10.56
C GLU A 220 16.35 22.69 -9.55
N ARG A 221 15.09 22.43 -9.14
CA ARG A 221 14.39 23.23 -8.12
C ARG A 221 15.09 23.12 -6.75
N LEU A 222 15.49 21.91 -6.34
CA LEU A 222 16.23 21.71 -5.10
C LEU A 222 17.57 22.44 -5.11
N LYS A 223 18.31 22.34 -6.20
CA LYS A 223 19.58 23.06 -6.40
C LYS A 223 19.37 24.57 -6.34
N SER A 224 18.36 25.10 -7.04
CA SER A 224 18.01 26.52 -7.02
C SER A 224 17.55 26.99 -5.64
N GLY A 225 16.92 26.11 -4.85
CA GLY A 225 16.54 26.34 -3.45
C GLY A 225 17.71 26.20 -2.47
N GLY A 226 18.93 25.90 -2.95
CA GLY A 226 20.13 25.83 -2.13
C GLY A 226 20.36 24.47 -1.45
N ALA A 227 19.62 23.41 -1.82
CA ALA A 227 19.84 22.08 -1.28
C ALA A 227 21.26 21.60 -1.56
N ARG A 228 21.90 21.02 -0.56
CA ARG A 228 23.28 20.50 -0.62
C ARG A 228 23.34 18.99 -0.57
N VAL A 229 22.35 18.36 -0.01
CA VAL A 229 22.11 16.91 -0.02
C VAL A 229 20.71 16.68 -0.54
N VAL A 230 20.52 15.68 -1.37
CA VAL A 230 19.21 15.33 -1.94
C VAL A 230 18.81 13.94 -1.51
N LEU A 231 17.62 13.84 -0.94
CA LEU A 231 16.95 12.59 -0.57
C LEU A 231 15.81 12.34 -1.57
N GLY A 232 15.74 11.12 -2.13
CA GLY A 232 14.59 10.64 -2.86
C GLY A 232 13.63 9.93 -1.91
N LEU A 233 12.43 10.46 -1.72
CA LEU A 233 11.35 9.80 -0.99
C LEU A 233 10.42 9.17 -2.01
N THR A 234 10.44 7.82 -2.13
CA THR A 234 9.85 7.14 -3.28
C THR A 234 8.84 6.08 -2.86
N HIS A 235 7.82 5.89 -3.70
CA HIS A 235 6.92 4.76 -3.62
C HIS A 235 6.79 4.16 -5.02
N GLN A 236 7.70 3.26 -5.37
CA GLN A 236 7.79 2.61 -6.68
C GLN A 236 8.50 1.27 -6.57
N ASP A 237 8.46 0.45 -7.64
CA ASP A 237 9.17 -0.82 -7.69
C ASP A 237 10.68 -0.64 -7.45
N LEU A 238 11.33 -1.64 -6.83
CA LEU A 238 12.76 -1.62 -6.54
C LEU A 238 13.61 -1.37 -7.79
N GLU A 239 13.24 -1.97 -8.93
CA GLU A 239 13.95 -1.78 -10.20
C GLU A 239 13.92 -0.30 -10.66
N ASP A 240 12.87 0.42 -10.35
CA ASP A 240 12.74 1.84 -10.65
C ASP A 240 13.55 2.70 -9.69
N ASP A 241 13.65 2.32 -8.41
CA ASP A 241 14.55 2.96 -7.45
C ASP A 241 16.02 2.73 -7.82
N GLU A 242 16.38 1.53 -8.27
CA GLU A 242 17.73 1.22 -8.76
C GLU A 242 18.06 2.02 -10.03
N ARG A 243 17.10 2.21 -10.93
CA ARG A 243 17.26 3.04 -12.12
C ARG A 243 17.45 4.50 -11.74
N LEU A 244 16.63 5.02 -10.81
CA LEU A 244 16.78 6.38 -10.26
C LEU A 244 18.20 6.60 -9.73
N ALA A 245 18.72 5.69 -8.91
CA ALA A 245 20.05 5.79 -8.34
C ALA A 245 21.17 5.73 -9.40
N ARG A 246 20.99 4.94 -10.48
CA ARG A 246 21.95 4.86 -11.58
C ARG A 246 21.96 6.12 -12.46
N GLU A 247 20.79 6.64 -12.78
CA GLU A 247 20.64 7.78 -13.71
C GLU A 247 20.90 9.12 -13.01
N PHE A 248 20.66 9.21 -11.70
CA PHE A 248 20.77 10.44 -10.92
C PHE A 248 21.68 10.28 -9.68
N PRO A 249 23.00 10.15 -9.85
CA PRO A 249 23.92 9.94 -8.73
C PRO A 249 24.01 11.13 -7.75
N ALA A 250 23.37 12.24 -8.05
CA ALA A 250 23.18 13.37 -7.12
C ALA A 250 22.20 13.04 -5.97
N VAL A 251 21.39 12.00 -6.11
CA VAL A 251 20.51 11.50 -5.04
C VAL A 251 21.34 10.69 -4.07
N ALA A 252 21.51 11.19 -2.85
CA ALA A 252 22.39 10.58 -1.86
C ALA A 252 21.79 9.31 -1.24
N ILE A 253 20.50 9.33 -0.91
CA ILE A 253 19.77 8.23 -0.29
C ILE A 253 18.37 8.16 -0.92
N VAL A 254 17.89 6.97 -1.22
CA VAL A 254 16.52 6.68 -1.63
C VAL A 254 15.80 5.98 -0.48
N ILE A 255 14.78 6.63 0.04
CA ILE A 255 13.89 6.17 1.10
C ILE A 255 12.61 5.67 0.42
N GLY A 256 12.47 4.36 0.26
CA GLY A 256 11.42 3.75 -0.55
C GLY A 256 10.34 3.00 0.23
N GLY A 257 9.22 2.71 -0.45
CA GLY A 257 8.12 1.85 0.00
C GLY A 257 7.71 0.86 -1.08
N HIS A 258 6.46 0.36 -1.03
CA HIS A 258 5.76 -0.45 -2.03
C HIS A 258 5.88 -1.97 -1.89
N GLU A 259 7.04 -2.56 -1.57
CA GLU A 259 7.20 -4.03 -1.52
C GLU A 259 6.76 -4.67 -0.19
N HIS A 260 6.43 -3.91 0.84
CA HIS A 260 5.94 -4.35 2.14
C HIS A 260 6.91 -5.20 2.98
N PHE A 261 8.15 -5.39 2.53
CA PHE A 261 9.19 -6.09 3.28
C PHE A 261 10.53 -5.36 3.22
N PHE A 262 11.36 -5.59 4.22
CA PHE A 262 12.65 -4.92 4.32
C PHE A 262 13.56 -5.23 3.13
N LEU A 263 14.02 -4.18 2.46
CA LEU A 263 14.97 -4.22 1.38
C LEU A 263 16.09 -3.21 1.60
N GLN A 264 17.27 -3.56 1.13
CA GLN A 264 18.41 -2.66 1.03
C GLN A 264 19.19 -2.95 -0.25
N ARG A 265 19.61 -1.90 -0.95
CA ARG A 265 20.46 -1.98 -2.15
C ARG A 265 21.45 -0.83 -2.15
N LYS A 266 22.60 -1.06 -2.74
CA LYS A 266 23.59 -0.01 -2.96
C LYS A 266 23.90 0.09 -4.45
N ILE A 267 23.65 1.24 -5.04
CA ILE A 267 23.92 1.54 -6.45
C ILE A 267 24.89 2.72 -6.50
N GLY A 268 26.13 2.47 -6.90
CA GLY A 268 27.19 3.48 -6.79
C GLY A 268 27.40 3.91 -5.33
N SER A 269 27.21 5.20 -5.06
CA SER A 269 27.25 5.76 -3.71
C SER A 269 25.89 5.78 -3.02
N THR A 270 24.79 5.60 -3.76
CA THR A 270 23.42 5.75 -3.26
C THR A 270 22.94 4.49 -2.54
N TRP A 271 22.46 4.62 -1.32
CA TRP A 271 21.69 3.59 -0.64
C TRP A 271 20.20 3.71 -0.97
N ILE A 272 19.57 2.57 -1.16
CA ILE A 272 18.12 2.40 -1.28
C ILE A 272 17.68 1.53 -0.12
N THR A 273 16.71 1.99 0.67
CA THR A 273 16.15 1.22 1.79
C THR A 273 14.63 1.25 1.75
N LYS A 274 14.00 0.13 2.12
CA LYS A 274 12.55 -0.01 2.32
C LYS A 274 12.32 -0.74 3.63
N ALA A 275 11.35 -0.30 4.45
CA ALA A 275 11.00 -0.97 5.70
C ALA A 275 9.93 -2.05 5.46
N ASP A 276 9.67 -2.88 6.47
CA ASP A 276 8.49 -3.76 6.45
C ASP A 276 7.21 -2.93 6.65
N ALA A 277 6.13 -3.30 5.98
CA ALA A 277 4.82 -2.65 6.10
C ALA A 277 4.27 -2.67 7.55
N ASP A 278 3.27 -1.82 7.79
CA ASP A 278 2.56 -1.66 9.08
C ASP A 278 3.49 -1.32 10.26
N ALA A 279 4.59 -0.66 9.93
CA ALA A 279 5.63 -0.31 10.90
C ALA A 279 6.09 -1.54 11.74
N ARG A 280 6.09 -2.77 11.16
CA ARG A 280 6.69 -3.94 11.81
C ARG A 280 8.17 -3.69 12.10
N THR A 281 8.81 -2.99 11.18
CA THR A 281 10.14 -2.44 11.37
C THR A 281 10.17 -0.98 10.92
N ALA A 282 11.13 -0.25 11.44
CA ALA A 282 11.55 1.03 10.91
C ALA A 282 13.00 0.95 10.47
N VAL A 283 13.42 1.77 9.52
CA VAL A 283 14.84 1.96 9.20
C VAL A 283 15.28 3.28 9.82
N VAL A 284 16.34 3.22 10.62
CA VAL A 284 16.94 4.39 11.26
C VAL A 284 18.28 4.67 10.60
N HIS A 285 18.38 5.79 9.89
CA HIS A 285 19.61 6.25 9.25
C HIS A 285 20.35 7.22 10.15
N ASP A 286 21.64 7.08 10.28
CA ASP A 286 22.58 8.01 10.89
C ASP A 286 23.36 8.71 9.78
N VAL A 287 22.83 9.83 9.33
CA VAL A 287 23.37 10.57 8.18
C VAL A 287 24.43 11.57 8.64
N ARG A 288 25.61 11.47 8.05
CA ARG A 288 26.70 12.42 8.23
C ARG A 288 27.02 13.09 6.91
N VAL A 289 26.95 14.41 6.91
CA VAL A 289 27.28 15.21 5.72
C VAL A 289 28.52 16.04 6.03
N ALA A 290 29.55 15.85 5.25
CA ALA A 290 30.77 16.63 5.36
C ALA A 290 30.60 18.05 4.77
N PRO A 291 31.49 19.00 5.10
CA PRO A 291 31.42 20.37 4.55
C PRO A 291 31.46 20.46 3.04
N ASP A 292 32.07 19.47 2.36
CA ASP A 292 32.12 19.37 0.89
C ASP A 292 30.82 18.80 0.27
N GLY A 293 29.85 18.40 1.09
CA GLY A 293 28.58 17.82 0.67
C GLY A 293 28.62 16.30 0.51
N SER A 294 29.76 15.64 0.77
CA SER A 294 29.80 14.17 0.75
C SER A 294 28.98 13.58 1.89
N VAL A 295 28.23 12.50 1.58
CA VAL A 295 27.30 11.85 2.49
C VAL A 295 27.82 10.47 2.88
N ALA A 296 27.84 10.22 4.20
CA ALA A 296 27.97 8.88 4.75
C ALA A 296 26.68 8.53 5.51
N ASP A 297 26.13 7.38 5.22
CA ASP A 297 24.90 6.88 5.82
C ASP A 297 25.15 5.51 6.44
N ASP A 298 24.98 5.42 7.76
CA ASP A 298 24.94 4.18 8.50
C ASP A 298 23.50 3.95 8.95
N PHE A 299 22.87 2.86 8.50
CA PHE A 299 21.50 2.59 8.87
C PHE A 299 21.34 1.24 9.56
N ARG A 300 20.26 1.13 10.33
CA ARG A 300 19.85 -0.10 11.00
C ARG A 300 18.35 -0.34 10.86
N LYS A 301 17.98 -1.61 10.72
CA LYS A 301 16.59 -2.04 10.86
C LYS A 301 16.26 -2.17 12.35
N VAL A 302 15.15 -1.59 12.79
CA VAL A 302 14.64 -1.63 14.15
C VAL A 302 13.29 -2.33 14.14
N SER A 303 13.16 -3.46 14.85
CA SER A 303 11.87 -4.11 15.08
C SER A 303 11.02 -3.27 16.02
N LEU A 304 9.74 -3.09 15.69
CA LEU A 304 8.76 -2.39 16.52
C LEU A 304 7.83 -3.42 17.17
N ASP A 305 8.36 -4.15 18.12
CA ASP A 305 7.71 -5.23 18.88
C ASP A 305 7.52 -4.88 20.36
N ALA A 306 7.46 -5.89 21.22
CA ALA A 306 7.24 -5.70 22.65
C ALA A 306 8.37 -4.94 23.37
N ASP A 307 9.58 -4.87 22.79
CA ASP A 307 10.73 -4.15 23.35
C ASP A 307 10.62 -2.62 23.15
N VAL A 308 9.69 -2.21 22.28
CA VAL A 308 9.33 -0.81 22.09
C VAL A 308 7.94 -0.56 22.65
N GLU A 309 7.85 0.07 23.80
CA GLU A 309 6.58 0.42 24.43
C GLU A 309 5.74 1.33 23.52
N LYS A 310 4.43 1.20 23.59
CA LYS A 310 3.50 2.08 22.91
C LYS A 310 3.45 3.45 23.59
N ASP A 311 3.54 4.52 22.82
CA ASP A 311 3.31 5.86 23.34
C ASP A 311 1.85 5.99 23.79
N PRO A 312 1.58 6.43 25.03
CA PRO A 312 0.24 6.40 25.60
C PRO A 312 -0.74 7.36 24.94
N GLU A 313 -0.29 8.50 24.45
CA GLU A 313 -1.18 9.49 23.81
C GLU A 313 -1.58 9.00 22.41
N VAL A 314 -0.63 8.48 21.63
CA VAL A 314 -0.90 7.89 20.32
C VAL A 314 -1.77 6.64 20.46
N GLU A 315 -1.47 5.75 21.43
CA GLU A 315 -2.29 4.56 21.67
C GLU A 315 -3.73 4.91 22.06
N LYS A 316 -3.94 5.97 22.84
CA LYS A 316 -5.28 6.45 23.19
C LYS A 316 -6.08 6.85 21.94
N GLU A 317 -5.48 7.57 20.99
CA GLU A 317 -6.16 7.92 19.73
C GLU A 317 -6.40 6.68 18.87
N VAL A 318 -5.45 5.73 18.81
CA VAL A 318 -5.62 4.45 18.12
C VAL A 318 -6.82 3.69 18.69
N GLN A 319 -6.95 3.57 20.01
CA GLN A 319 -8.09 2.88 20.65
C GLN A 319 -9.41 3.62 20.41
N SER A 320 -9.41 4.96 20.44
CA SER A 320 -10.57 5.77 20.08
C SER A 320 -11.02 5.51 18.63
N SER A 321 -10.09 5.46 17.71
CA SER A 321 -10.31 5.18 16.29
C SER A 321 -10.84 3.76 16.05
N LEU A 322 -10.39 2.76 16.80
CA LEU A 322 -10.92 1.39 16.74
C LEU A 322 -12.36 1.31 17.26
N GLN A 323 -12.72 2.10 18.29
CA GLN A 323 -14.10 2.19 18.78
C GLN A 323 -15.01 2.87 17.74
N GLU A 324 -14.54 3.96 17.11
CA GLU A 324 -15.24 4.64 16.01
C GLU A 324 -15.48 3.68 14.84
N LEU A 325 -14.46 2.90 14.47
CA LEU A 325 -14.56 1.87 13.43
C LEU A 325 -15.63 0.83 13.78
N ALA A 326 -15.60 0.30 15.00
CA ALA A 326 -16.58 -0.71 15.43
C ALA A 326 -18.01 -0.17 15.35
N ALA A 327 -18.24 1.07 15.77
CA ALA A 327 -19.52 1.75 15.67
C ALA A 327 -19.97 1.97 14.20
N ALA A 328 -19.05 2.38 13.33
CA ALA A 328 -19.32 2.59 11.91
C ALA A 328 -19.69 1.28 11.20
N VAL A 329 -18.92 0.20 11.42
CA VAL A 329 -19.21 -1.12 10.86
C VAL A 329 -20.56 -1.63 11.35
N LYS A 330 -20.84 -1.52 12.65
CA LYS A 330 -22.13 -1.91 13.22
C LYS A 330 -23.31 -1.17 12.58
N THR A 331 -23.16 0.13 12.39
CA THR A 331 -24.20 0.98 11.77
C THR A 331 -24.42 0.65 10.30
N GLN A 332 -23.33 0.45 9.53
CA GLN A 332 -23.41 0.26 8.08
C GLN A 332 -23.77 -1.18 7.69
N THR A 333 -23.37 -2.17 8.47
CA THR A 333 -23.48 -3.59 8.09
C THR A 333 -24.29 -4.44 9.08
N GLY A 334 -24.58 -3.93 10.27
CA GLY A 334 -25.19 -4.69 11.36
C GLY A 334 -24.21 -5.61 12.11
N ARG A 335 -22.96 -5.75 11.64
CA ARG A 335 -21.96 -6.67 12.21
C ARG A 335 -21.25 -6.04 13.40
N ASP A 336 -20.97 -6.88 14.39
CA ASP A 336 -20.10 -6.53 15.50
C ASP A 336 -18.69 -7.02 15.19
N LEU A 337 -17.70 -6.13 15.12
CA LEU A 337 -16.31 -6.48 14.81
C LEU A 337 -15.69 -7.44 15.83
N GLN A 338 -16.14 -7.42 17.08
CA GLN A 338 -15.63 -8.29 18.14
C GLN A 338 -16.33 -9.64 18.20
N GLU A 339 -17.44 -9.83 17.45
CA GLU A 339 -18.13 -11.12 17.39
C GLU A 339 -17.20 -12.21 16.89
N GLU A 340 -17.16 -13.32 17.64
CA GLU A 340 -16.41 -14.52 17.30
C GLU A 340 -17.20 -15.34 16.25
N VAL A 341 -16.62 -15.48 15.08
CA VAL A 341 -17.19 -16.25 13.96
C VAL A 341 -16.80 -17.72 14.07
N GLY A 342 -15.60 -18.00 14.54
CA GLY A 342 -15.05 -19.33 14.74
C GLY A 342 -13.69 -19.31 15.43
N GLU A 343 -13.00 -20.43 15.37
CA GLU A 343 -11.63 -20.61 15.89
C GLU A 343 -10.72 -21.21 14.82
N THR A 344 -9.43 -20.97 14.91
CA THR A 344 -8.42 -21.68 14.11
C THR A 344 -7.44 -22.46 14.99
N GLU A 345 -7.11 -23.67 14.57
CA GLU A 345 -6.08 -24.50 15.23
C GLU A 345 -4.67 -24.08 14.81
N ASN A 346 -4.52 -23.62 13.59
CA ASN A 346 -3.23 -23.28 12.99
C ASN A 346 -3.12 -21.78 12.75
N LEU A 347 -1.87 -21.30 12.60
CA LEU A 347 -1.61 -19.96 12.11
C LEU A 347 -2.18 -19.81 10.71
N LEU A 348 -3.09 -18.86 10.51
CA LEU A 348 -3.57 -18.46 9.18
C LEU A 348 -2.76 -17.25 8.73
N GLU A 349 -1.69 -17.49 7.97
CA GLU A 349 -0.81 -16.45 7.49
C GLU A 349 -1.51 -15.62 6.42
N GLY A 350 -1.69 -14.34 6.68
CA GLY A 350 -2.36 -13.38 5.80
C GLY A 350 -1.51 -12.17 5.42
N VAL A 351 -0.26 -12.09 5.92
CA VAL A 351 0.67 -11.03 5.49
C VAL A 351 0.98 -11.16 3.98
N GLU A 352 1.04 -10.05 3.27
CA GLU A 352 1.18 -10.05 1.82
C GLU A 352 2.38 -10.85 1.30
N PRO A 353 3.60 -10.77 1.89
CA PRO A 353 4.71 -11.59 1.43
C PRO A 353 4.46 -13.10 1.50
N ALA A 354 3.60 -13.55 2.42
CA ALA A 354 3.22 -14.96 2.52
C ALA A 354 2.20 -15.35 1.47
N VAL A 355 1.04 -14.67 1.42
CA VAL A 355 -0.04 -15.01 0.50
C VAL A 355 0.30 -14.76 -0.97
N ARG A 356 1.32 -13.94 -1.25
CA ARG A 356 1.83 -13.62 -2.60
C ARG A 356 3.12 -14.35 -2.97
N GLY A 357 3.70 -15.13 -2.05
CA GLY A 357 5.01 -15.77 -2.25
C GLY A 357 5.02 -17.28 -2.12
N ARG A 358 4.08 -17.84 -1.36
CA ARG A 358 4.03 -19.28 -1.06
C ARG A 358 2.63 -19.74 -0.69
N GLU A 359 2.45 -21.05 -0.59
CA GLU A 359 1.24 -21.64 -0.01
C GLU A 359 1.06 -21.18 1.43
N THR A 360 -0.19 -20.85 1.82
CA THR A 360 -0.55 -20.51 3.20
C THR A 360 -1.79 -21.29 3.66
N ALA A 361 -1.90 -21.52 4.97
CA ALA A 361 -3.09 -22.17 5.54
C ALA A 361 -4.37 -21.32 5.29
N LEU A 362 -4.26 -19.98 5.35
CA LEU A 362 -5.36 -19.08 4.99
C LEU A 362 -5.76 -19.25 3.53
N GLY A 363 -4.78 -19.22 2.62
CA GLY A 363 -5.02 -19.39 1.18
C GLY A 363 -5.67 -20.74 0.87
N ASN A 364 -5.21 -21.82 1.49
CA ASN A 364 -5.81 -23.14 1.37
C ASN A 364 -7.28 -23.14 1.82
N PHE A 365 -7.57 -22.59 3.00
CA PHE A 365 -8.93 -22.50 3.53
C PHE A 365 -9.85 -21.71 2.57
N LEU A 366 -9.44 -20.52 2.15
CA LEU A 366 -10.25 -19.66 1.28
C LEU A 366 -10.53 -20.30 -0.09
N THR A 367 -9.55 -21.01 -0.65
CA THR A 367 -9.70 -21.69 -1.95
C THR A 367 -10.50 -22.97 -1.85
N ASP A 368 -10.41 -23.70 -0.73
CA ASP A 368 -11.27 -24.87 -0.48
C ASP A 368 -12.74 -24.43 -0.39
N VAL A 369 -13.04 -23.35 0.34
CA VAL A 369 -14.40 -22.80 0.47
C VAL A 369 -15.00 -22.48 -0.89
N ILE A 370 -14.29 -21.78 -1.78
CA ILE A 370 -14.84 -21.43 -3.11
C ILE A 370 -15.02 -22.66 -3.99
N ARG A 371 -14.06 -23.59 -3.98
CA ARG A 371 -14.14 -24.84 -4.76
C ARG A 371 -15.32 -25.71 -4.31
N GLU A 372 -15.50 -25.90 -3.03
CA GLU A 372 -16.61 -26.68 -2.46
C GLU A 372 -17.95 -26.01 -2.70
N ARG A 373 -18.05 -24.68 -2.51
CA ARG A 373 -19.28 -23.91 -2.74
C ARG A 373 -19.76 -24.02 -4.18
N MET A 374 -18.83 -23.93 -5.15
CA MET A 374 -19.13 -23.97 -6.57
C MET A 374 -19.12 -25.39 -7.15
N LYS A 375 -18.70 -26.40 -6.36
CA LYS A 375 -18.60 -27.82 -6.78
C LYS A 375 -17.75 -28.00 -8.04
N THR A 376 -16.60 -27.32 -8.08
CA THR A 376 -15.69 -27.36 -9.21
C THR A 376 -14.50 -28.30 -8.97
N ASP A 377 -13.85 -28.75 -10.07
CA ASP A 377 -12.65 -29.58 -9.99
C ASP A 377 -11.51 -28.85 -9.28
N VAL A 378 -11.35 -27.55 -9.60
CA VAL A 378 -10.28 -26.69 -9.07
C VAL A 378 -10.81 -25.35 -8.59
N GLY A 379 -10.11 -24.76 -7.62
CA GLY A 379 -10.38 -23.42 -7.11
C GLY A 379 -9.09 -22.64 -6.94
N PHE A 380 -9.09 -21.33 -7.20
CA PHE A 380 -7.92 -20.48 -6.97
C PHE A 380 -8.29 -19.03 -6.70
N VAL A 381 -7.48 -18.38 -5.86
CA VAL A 381 -7.61 -16.96 -5.48
C VAL A 381 -6.26 -16.30 -5.62
N ASN A 382 -6.20 -15.14 -6.27
CA ASN A 382 -4.97 -14.36 -6.32
C ASN A 382 -4.64 -13.76 -4.95
N GLY A 383 -3.37 -13.82 -4.54
CA GLY A 383 -2.90 -13.31 -3.26
C GLY A 383 -3.23 -11.84 -3.03
N GLY A 384 -3.30 -11.05 -4.13
CA GLY A 384 -3.72 -9.65 -4.07
C GLY A 384 -5.17 -9.40 -3.64
N ALA A 385 -6.03 -10.42 -3.66
CA ALA A 385 -7.41 -10.31 -3.17
C ALA A 385 -7.51 -10.52 -1.65
N ILE A 386 -6.50 -11.11 -1.01
CA ILE A 386 -6.44 -11.34 0.44
C ILE A 386 -5.80 -10.13 1.09
N ARG A 387 -6.60 -9.26 1.73
CA ARG A 387 -6.16 -7.90 2.12
C ARG A 387 -6.01 -7.69 3.63
N ILE A 388 -6.03 -8.76 4.44
CA ILE A 388 -5.89 -8.63 5.89
C ILE A 388 -4.53 -8.04 6.30
N ASN A 389 -3.49 -8.30 5.52
CA ASN A 389 -2.09 -7.95 5.78
C ASN A 389 -1.64 -8.20 7.23
N ASP A 390 -2.18 -9.25 7.83
CA ASP A 390 -1.93 -9.68 9.19
C ASP A 390 -2.09 -11.19 9.28
N ASP A 391 -1.49 -11.78 10.28
CA ASP A 391 -1.66 -13.19 10.57
C ASP A 391 -2.74 -13.38 11.64
N ILE A 392 -3.56 -14.42 11.48
CA ILE A 392 -4.52 -14.84 12.51
C ILE A 392 -3.90 -15.99 13.29
N PRO A 393 -3.46 -15.76 14.55
CA PRO A 393 -2.85 -16.80 15.37
C PRO A 393 -3.88 -17.87 15.78
N PRO A 394 -3.43 -19.07 16.21
CA PRO A 394 -4.34 -20.06 16.78
C PRO A 394 -5.23 -19.45 17.85
N GLY A 395 -6.52 -19.75 17.80
CA GLY A 395 -7.56 -19.20 18.69
C GLY A 395 -8.70 -18.57 17.92
N LYS A 396 -9.26 -17.50 18.46
CA LYS A 396 -10.49 -16.86 17.97
C LYS A 396 -10.29 -16.16 16.63
N VAL A 397 -11.24 -16.41 15.71
CA VAL A 397 -11.42 -15.67 14.45
C VAL A 397 -12.64 -14.77 14.62
N ARG A 398 -12.46 -13.47 14.42
CA ARG A 398 -13.49 -12.44 14.62
C ARG A 398 -13.97 -11.83 13.31
N ASN A 399 -15.10 -11.13 13.37
CA ASN A 399 -15.55 -10.33 12.24
C ASN A 399 -14.51 -9.29 11.79
N TYR A 400 -13.68 -8.77 12.72
CA TYR A 400 -12.57 -7.88 12.39
C TYR A 400 -11.59 -8.52 11.39
N ASP A 401 -11.24 -9.79 11.61
CA ASP A 401 -10.33 -10.54 10.73
C ASP A 401 -10.97 -10.73 9.35
N LEU A 402 -12.27 -11.06 9.31
CA LEU A 402 -13.00 -11.22 8.05
C LEU A 402 -13.14 -9.88 7.30
N GLU A 403 -13.36 -8.74 7.98
CA GLU A 403 -13.35 -7.43 7.32
C GLU A 403 -11.99 -7.11 6.69
N GLY A 404 -10.89 -7.52 7.33
CA GLY A 404 -9.54 -7.39 6.77
C GLY A 404 -9.32 -8.29 5.55
N ILE A 405 -9.66 -9.59 5.63
CA ILE A 405 -9.52 -10.53 4.52
C ILE A 405 -10.30 -10.03 3.30
N PHE A 406 -11.56 -9.66 3.50
CA PHE A 406 -12.54 -9.29 2.45
C PHE A 406 -12.69 -7.77 2.30
N TYR A 407 -11.58 -7.06 2.18
CA TYR A 407 -11.62 -5.61 1.92
C TYR A 407 -12.40 -5.27 0.64
N PHE A 408 -12.18 -6.05 -0.42
CA PHE A 408 -12.94 -5.96 -1.65
C PHE A 408 -14.20 -6.83 -1.58
N ASP A 409 -15.33 -6.30 -2.03
CA ASP A 409 -16.62 -7.02 -2.06
C ASP A 409 -16.68 -7.94 -3.31
N ASN A 410 -15.73 -8.87 -3.44
CA ASN A 410 -15.64 -9.78 -4.56
C ASN A 410 -16.73 -10.87 -4.52
N ALA A 411 -17.16 -11.30 -5.71
CA ALA A 411 -18.02 -12.44 -5.91
C ALA A 411 -17.23 -13.65 -6.46
N ILE A 412 -17.66 -14.84 -6.08
CA ILE A 412 -17.15 -16.09 -6.63
C ILE A 412 -17.80 -16.33 -7.99
N VAL A 413 -17.00 -16.69 -8.98
CA VAL A 413 -17.42 -17.08 -10.33
C VAL A 413 -16.93 -18.49 -10.65
N SER A 414 -17.63 -19.21 -11.52
CA SER A 414 -17.20 -20.49 -12.03
C SER A 414 -17.22 -20.54 -13.56
N PHE A 415 -16.28 -21.30 -14.13
CA PHE A 415 -16.08 -21.38 -15.59
C PHE A 415 -15.35 -22.67 -15.99
N GLU A 416 -15.38 -22.98 -17.29
CA GLU A 416 -14.62 -24.06 -17.87
C GLU A 416 -13.21 -23.60 -18.25
N ILE A 417 -12.18 -24.42 -17.98
CA ILE A 417 -10.78 -24.18 -18.33
C ILE A 417 -10.12 -25.45 -18.85
N THR A 418 -9.40 -25.40 -19.97
CA THR A 418 -8.61 -26.56 -20.43
C THR A 418 -7.36 -26.74 -19.58
N GLY A 419 -6.80 -27.95 -19.51
CA GLY A 419 -5.55 -28.18 -18.78
C GLY A 419 -4.39 -27.34 -19.31
N ALA A 420 -4.33 -27.12 -20.64
CA ALA A 420 -3.34 -26.20 -21.22
C ALA A 420 -3.50 -24.77 -20.70
N GLN A 421 -4.71 -24.25 -20.63
CA GLN A 421 -5.01 -22.93 -20.06
C GLN A 421 -4.70 -22.86 -18.55
N LEU A 422 -5.00 -23.93 -17.81
CA LEU A 422 -4.68 -24.02 -16.39
C LEU A 422 -3.16 -23.98 -16.16
N LEU A 423 -2.38 -24.67 -16.97
CA LEU A 423 -0.92 -24.64 -16.89
C LEU A 423 -0.37 -23.22 -17.14
N GLU A 424 -0.87 -22.51 -18.16
CA GLU A 424 -0.48 -21.12 -18.43
C GLU A 424 -0.87 -20.16 -17.28
N LEU A 425 -2.04 -20.38 -16.69
CA LEU A 425 -2.49 -19.63 -15.52
C LEU A 425 -1.54 -19.83 -14.34
N LEU A 426 -1.10 -21.07 -14.06
CA LEU A 426 -0.13 -21.36 -13.00
C LEU A 426 1.25 -20.76 -13.29
N ARG A 427 1.72 -20.80 -14.55
CA ARG A 427 2.98 -20.15 -14.97
C ARG A 427 2.94 -18.65 -14.79
N THR A 428 1.85 -18.01 -15.17
CA THR A 428 1.63 -16.57 -14.94
C THR A 428 1.65 -16.25 -13.45
N SER A 429 1.01 -17.07 -12.62
CA SER A 429 0.96 -16.92 -11.18
C SER A 429 2.35 -16.77 -10.55
N VAL A 430 3.29 -17.65 -10.90
CA VAL A 430 4.64 -17.66 -10.30
C VAL A 430 5.63 -16.69 -10.96
N SER A 431 5.27 -16.11 -12.11
CA SER A 431 6.21 -15.33 -12.95
C SER A 431 6.86 -14.13 -12.25
N LYS A 432 6.19 -13.54 -11.24
CA LYS A 432 6.70 -12.41 -10.45
C LYS A 432 6.66 -12.69 -8.93
N VAL A 433 6.85 -13.94 -8.53
CA VAL A 433 6.85 -14.33 -7.12
C VAL A 433 7.98 -13.66 -6.33
N HIS A 434 9.12 -13.41 -6.97
CA HIS A 434 10.25 -12.71 -6.35
C HIS A 434 9.93 -11.25 -5.96
N ALA A 435 8.99 -10.63 -6.66
CA ALA A 435 8.55 -9.26 -6.41
C ALA A 435 7.30 -9.18 -5.50
N GLY A 436 6.83 -10.31 -4.93
CA GLY A 436 5.63 -10.32 -4.09
C GLY A 436 4.36 -9.85 -4.80
N HIS A 437 4.29 -10.04 -6.13
CA HIS A 437 3.19 -9.51 -6.92
C HIS A 437 1.86 -10.22 -6.61
N GLY A 438 0.77 -9.44 -6.50
CA GLY A 438 -0.57 -9.94 -6.17
C GLY A 438 -1.17 -11.00 -7.09
N ARG A 439 -0.56 -11.25 -8.25
CA ARG A 439 -0.96 -12.33 -9.18
C ARG A 439 -0.73 -13.74 -8.64
N PHE A 440 0.16 -13.95 -7.67
CA PHE A 440 0.42 -15.28 -7.12
C PHE A 440 -0.88 -15.93 -6.63
N LEU A 441 -1.16 -17.18 -7.07
CA LEU A 441 -2.40 -17.87 -6.74
C LEU A 441 -2.22 -18.79 -5.55
N GLN A 442 -3.16 -18.72 -4.62
CA GLN A 442 -3.47 -19.79 -3.67
C GLN A 442 -4.45 -20.76 -4.37
N VAL A 443 -4.33 -22.06 -4.14
CA VAL A 443 -5.05 -23.07 -4.95
C VAL A 443 -5.74 -24.16 -4.13
N SER A 444 -6.80 -24.75 -4.69
CA SER A 444 -7.50 -25.91 -4.17
C SER A 444 -7.79 -26.89 -5.29
N GLY A 445 -7.68 -28.20 -5.02
CA GLY A 445 -7.83 -29.24 -6.04
C GLY A 445 -6.66 -29.33 -7.00
N ILE A 446 -5.58 -28.59 -6.77
CA ILE A 446 -4.36 -28.57 -7.58
C ILE A 446 -3.16 -28.76 -6.66
N ARG A 447 -2.14 -29.47 -7.14
CA ARG A 447 -0.78 -29.48 -6.59
C ARG A 447 0.20 -29.21 -7.72
N PHE A 448 1.18 -28.34 -7.47
CA PHE A 448 2.21 -28.10 -8.48
C PHE A 448 3.55 -27.73 -7.87
N ARG A 449 4.61 -27.99 -8.66
CA ARG A 449 5.97 -27.59 -8.34
C ARG A 449 6.47 -26.61 -9.37
N TYR A 450 7.28 -25.64 -8.94
CA TYR A 450 7.91 -24.68 -9.85
C TYR A 450 9.38 -24.53 -9.54
N ARG A 451 10.18 -24.26 -10.58
CA ARG A 451 11.62 -24.04 -10.49
C ARG A 451 11.94 -22.58 -10.65
N ALA A 452 12.93 -22.12 -9.87
CA ALA A 452 13.56 -20.82 -10.06
C ALA A 452 14.84 -21.00 -10.85
N GLY A 453 15.03 -20.17 -11.87
CA GLY A 453 16.22 -20.11 -12.71
C GLY A 453 16.53 -18.65 -13.06
N GLY A 454 17.40 -18.44 -14.05
CA GLY A 454 17.87 -17.11 -14.43
C GLY A 454 18.93 -16.57 -13.47
N THR A 455 19.11 -15.25 -13.46
CA THR A 455 20.02 -14.56 -12.54
C THR A 455 19.20 -13.84 -11.45
N PRO A 456 19.83 -13.41 -10.33
CA PRO A 456 19.14 -12.61 -9.33
C PRO A 456 18.46 -11.34 -9.89
N GLU A 457 19.07 -10.74 -10.94
CA GLU A 457 18.56 -9.53 -11.59
C GLU A 457 17.48 -9.82 -12.64
N ALA A 458 17.42 -11.05 -13.15
CA ALA A 458 16.45 -11.51 -14.14
C ALA A 458 15.97 -12.94 -13.80
N PRO A 459 15.22 -13.12 -12.71
CA PRO A 459 14.74 -14.43 -12.30
C PRO A 459 13.68 -14.94 -13.27
N VAL A 460 13.76 -16.24 -13.58
CA VAL A 460 12.81 -16.96 -14.44
C VAL A 460 12.17 -18.08 -13.64
N TYR A 461 10.85 -18.20 -13.70
CA TYR A 461 10.12 -19.25 -13.01
C TYR A 461 9.42 -20.15 -14.03
N THR A 462 9.58 -21.46 -13.88
CA THR A 462 9.04 -22.45 -14.83
C THR A 462 8.23 -23.53 -14.11
N ILE A 463 7.19 -24.02 -14.78
CA ILE A 463 6.39 -25.18 -14.35
C ILE A 463 6.39 -26.18 -15.50
N ASP A 464 6.89 -27.41 -15.24
CA ASP A 464 6.75 -28.52 -16.15
C ASP A 464 5.31 -29.08 -16.04
N PRO A 465 4.62 -29.41 -17.14
CA PRO A 465 3.31 -30.07 -17.08
C PRO A 465 3.29 -31.32 -16.18
N ALA A 466 4.39 -32.06 -16.13
CA ALA A 466 4.53 -33.26 -15.29
C ALA A 466 4.60 -32.95 -13.78
N ASP A 467 4.87 -31.70 -13.42
CA ASP A 467 4.90 -31.24 -12.03
C ASP A 467 3.52 -30.70 -11.57
N VAL A 468 2.45 -30.89 -12.34
CA VAL A 468 1.09 -30.43 -12.01
C VAL A 468 0.16 -31.63 -11.89
N GLU A 469 -0.54 -31.69 -10.77
CA GLU A 469 -1.56 -32.70 -10.49
C GLU A 469 -2.90 -32.04 -10.15
N VAL A 470 -4.00 -32.65 -10.55
CA VAL A 470 -5.37 -32.21 -10.28
C VAL A 470 -6.12 -33.26 -9.51
N SER A 471 -6.85 -32.87 -8.47
CA SER A 471 -7.68 -33.76 -7.65
C SER A 471 -8.85 -34.31 -8.44
N ARG A 472 -9.11 -35.60 -8.26
CA ARG A 472 -10.31 -36.30 -8.79
C ARG A 472 -11.16 -36.84 -7.65
N PRO A 473 -12.48 -36.63 -7.71
CA PRO A 473 -13.39 -37.28 -6.76
C PRO A 473 -13.20 -38.82 -6.75
N GLY A 474 -12.82 -39.34 -5.58
CA GLY A 474 -12.66 -40.80 -5.38
C GLY A 474 -11.35 -41.43 -5.90
N ALA A 475 -10.49 -40.68 -6.62
CA ALA A 475 -9.24 -41.18 -7.21
C ALA A 475 -7.97 -40.52 -6.69
N GLY A 476 -8.09 -39.40 -5.92
CA GLY A 476 -6.93 -38.65 -5.41
C GLY A 476 -6.40 -37.66 -6.44
N PHE A 477 -5.07 -37.41 -6.46
CA PHE A 477 -4.41 -36.52 -7.40
C PHE A 477 -3.88 -37.28 -8.59
N GLU A 478 -4.15 -36.80 -9.81
CA GLU A 478 -3.68 -37.35 -11.07
C GLU A 478 -2.91 -36.28 -11.86
N PRO A 479 -1.96 -36.67 -12.74
CA PRO A 479 -1.26 -35.73 -13.61
C PRO A 479 -2.24 -34.89 -14.43
N LEU A 480 -1.87 -33.62 -14.65
CA LEU A 480 -2.66 -32.68 -15.45
C LEU A 480 -2.79 -33.19 -16.90
N ASP A 481 -4.01 -33.41 -17.37
CA ASP A 481 -4.29 -33.66 -18.78
C ASP A 481 -4.53 -32.31 -19.50
N LEU A 482 -3.61 -31.95 -20.38
CA LEU A 482 -3.63 -30.68 -21.11
C LEU A 482 -4.84 -30.50 -22.02
N SER A 483 -5.39 -31.62 -22.52
CA SER A 483 -6.52 -31.63 -23.45
C SER A 483 -7.88 -31.63 -22.76
N ARG A 484 -7.92 -32.02 -21.49
CA ARG A 484 -9.15 -32.12 -20.72
C ARG A 484 -9.67 -30.75 -20.33
N THR A 485 -10.99 -30.58 -20.31
CA THR A 485 -11.66 -29.43 -19.71
C THR A 485 -11.99 -29.73 -18.25
N TYR A 486 -11.65 -28.78 -17.38
CA TYR A 486 -11.92 -28.76 -15.94
C TYR A 486 -12.91 -27.67 -15.63
N SER A 487 -13.72 -27.86 -14.59
CA SER A 487 -14.49 -26.80 -13.98
C SER A 487 -13.61 -26.06 -12.96
N ALA A 488 -13.63 -24.73 -12.99
CA ALA A 488 -12.82 -23.87 -12.11
C ALA A 488 -13.69 -22.87 -11.36
N ALA A 489 -13.30 -22.52 -10.13
CA ALA A 489 -13.86 -21.42 -9.37
C ALA A 489 -12.78 -20.38 -9.04
N SER A 490 -13.12 -19.10 -9.13
CA SER A 490 -12.25 -18.00 -8.76
C SER A 490 -13.08 -16.76 -8.40
N LEU A 491 -12.42 -15.60 -8.29
CA LEU A 491 -13.09 -14.33 -8.02
C LEU A 491 -13.40 -13.56 -9.31
N ASP A 492 -14.47 -12.78 -9.26
CA ASP A 492 -14.88 -11.87 -10.33
C ASP A 492 -13.78 -10.88 -10.74
N TYR A 493 -12.93 -10.46 -9.83
CA TYR A 493 -11.75 -9.66 -10.14
C TYR A 493 -10.85 -10.31 -11.20
N LEU A 494 -10.49 -11.58 -11.01
CA LEU A 494 -9.66 -12.29 -12.00
C LEU A 494 -10.39 -12.44 -13.33
N TRP A 495 -11.67 -12.77 -13.29
CA TRP A 495 -12.51 -12.90 -14.47
C TRP A 495 -12.59 -11.61 -15.29
N GLU A 496 -12.75 -10.44 -14.63
CA GLU A 496 -12.96 -9.15 -15.30
C GLU A 496 -11.66 -8.38 -15.56
N ASN A 497 -10.68 -8.51 -14.68
CA ASN A 497 -9.49 -7.67 -14.62
C ASN A 497 -8.17 -8.46 -14.63
N GLY A 498 -8.20 -9.79 -14.64
CA GLY A 498 -7.00 -10.63 -14.57
C GLY A 498 -5.97 -10.34 -15.66
N TYR A 499 -6.40 -9.81 -16.82
CA TYR A 499 -5.49 -9.36 -17.88
C TYR A 499 -4.50 -8.29 -17.40
N ARG A 500 -4.86 -7.47 -16.42
CA ARG A 500 -3.98 -6.45 -15.83
C ARG A 500 -2.84 -7.08 -15.05
N ASP A 501 -3.10 -8.26 -14.48
CA ASP A 501 -2.12 -9.08 -13.78
C ASP A 501 -1.37 -10.04 -14.72
N GLY A 502 -1.57 -9.91 -16.05
CA GLY A 502 -0.93 -10.73 -17.07
C GLY A 502 -1.62 -12.06 -17.35
N TYR A 503 -2.81 -12.29 -16.84
CA TYR A 503 -3.63 -13.47 -17.16
C TYR A 503 -4.37 -13.28 -18.49
N GLU A 504 -3.69 -13.57 -19.59
CA GLU A 504 -4.24 -13.39 -20.95
C GLU A 504 -5.56 -14.13 -21.18
N LEU A 505 -5.77 -15.25 -20.46
CA LEU A 505 -7.01 -16.02 -20.47
C LEU A 505 -8.26 -15.17 -20.21
N PHE A 506 -8.12 -14.13 -19.37
CA PHE A 506 -9.21 -13.24 -18.99
C PHE A 506 -9.21 -11.91 -19.75
N SER A 507 -8.52 -11.83 -20.88
CA SER A 507 -8.52 -10.64 -21.74
C SER A 507 -9.89 -10.40 -22.37
N LYS A 508 -10.50 -9.24 -22.12
CA LYS A 508 -11.77 -8.87 -22.77
C LYS A 508 -11.61 -8.90 -24.30
N GLY A 509 -12.21 -9.87 -24.98
CA GLY A 509 -12.34 -9.94 -26.42
C GLY A 509 -11.11 -10.43 -27.20
N LYS A 510 -10.03 -10.86 -26.54
CA LYS A 510 -8.85 -11.45 -27.17
C LYS A 510 -8.35 -12.62 -26.32
N GLY A 511 -9.07 -13.74 -26.35
CA GLY A 511 -8.50 -14.98 -25.85
C GLY A 511 -7.23 -15.31 -26.64
N ALA A 512 -6.11 -15.58 -25.98
CA ALA A 512 -4.97 -16.20 -26.62
C ALA A 512 -5.46 -17.53 -27.24
N GLY A 513 -5.47 -17.63 -28.55
CA GLY A 513 -6.01 -18.80 -29.25
C GLY A 513 -7.52 -18.84 -29.48
N GLY A 514 -8.29 -17.77 -29.21
CA GLY A 514 -9.64 -17.58 -29.82
C GLY A 514 -10.85 -17.98 -29.01
N THR A 515 -10.75 -18.54 -27.79
CA THR A 515 -11.94 -18.91 -27.00
C THR A 515 -11.81 -18.43 -25.57
N SER A 516 -12.66 -17.47 -25.18
CA SER A 516 -12.85 -17.11 -23.77
C SER A 516 -13.41 -18.33 -23.02
N PRO A 517 -13.01 -18.55 -21.75
CA PRO A 517 -13.60 -19.59 -20.92
C PRO A 517 -15.13 -19.44 -20.85
N LYS A 518 -15.84 -20.57 -20.82
CA LYS A 518 -17.29 -20.56 -20.70
C LYS A 518 -17.69 -20.46 -19.25
N ARG A 519 -18.47 -19.44 -18.90
CA ARG A 519 -19.00 -19.26 -17.55
C ARG A 519 -20.04 -20.33 -17.20
N LEU A 520 -20.00 -20.84 -15.97
CA LEU A 520 -20.86 -21.90 -15.47
C LEU A 520 -21.88 -21.42 -14.42
N ASP A 521 -21.55 -20.37 -13.65
CA ASP A 521 -22.46 -19.86 -12.63
C ASP A 521 -23.62 -19.06 -13.23
N SER A 522 -24.73 -18.98 -12.50
CA SER A 522 -25.93 -18.25 -12.87
C SER A 522 -26.01 -16.82 -12.30
N GLY A 523 -24.98 -16.40 -11.55
CA GLY A 523 -24.94 -15.07 -10.92
C GLY A 523 -23.88 -14.96 -9.83
N PRO A 524 -23.71 -13.75 -9.26
CA PRO A 524 -22.67 -13.50 -8.27
C PRO A 524 -22.97 -14.25 -6.96
N VAL A 525 -21.95 -14.93 -6.42
CA VAL A 525 -21.96 -15.58 -5.10
C VAL A 525 -21.03 -14.80 -4.19
N PRO A 526 -21.52 -14.09 -3.15
CA PRO A 526 -20.69 -13.25 -2.31
C PRO A 526 -19.60 -14.05 -1.59
N TRP A 527 -18.32 -13.72 -1.81
CA TRP A 527 -17.21 -14.48 -1.26
C TRP A 527 -17.15 -14.44 0.27
N ARG A 528 -17.27 -13.25 0.88
CA ARG A 528 -17.25 -13.07 2.32
C ARG A 528 -18.36 -13.86 3.02
N ALA A 529 -19.61 -13.70 2.57
CA ALA A 529 -20.75 -14.40 3.18
C ALA A 529 -20.61 -15.92 3.06
N THR A 530 -20.15 -16.40 1.91
CA THR A 530 -19.87 -17.84 1.69
C THR A 530 -18.82 -18.36 2.66
N THR A 531 -17.75 -17.60 2.90
CA THR A 531 -16.69 -18.02 3.83
C THR A 531 -17.19 -18.01 5.27
N GLU A 532 -17.98 -17.02 5.67
CA GLU A 532 -18.59 -16.97 7.00
C GLU A 532 -19.55 -18.15 7.22
N GLU A 533 -20.41 -18.46 6.24
CA GLU A 533 -21.29 -19.64 6.27
C GLU A 533 -20.48 -20.92 6.41
N ALA A 534 -19.39 -21.07 5.64
CA ALA A 534 -18.51 -22.23 5.72
C ALA A 534 -17.91 -22.38 7.13
N ILE A 535 -17.37 -21.31 7.72
CA ILE A 535 -16.83 -21.35 9.10
C ILE A 535 -17.91 -21.79 10.08
N ARG A 536 -19.11 -21.20 10.01
CA ARG A 536 -20.24 -21.54 10.91
C ARG A 536 -20.72 -22.99 10.77
N ALA A 537 -20.52 -23.61 9.59
CA ALA A 537 -20.88 -25.00 9.29
C ALA A 537 -19.82 -26.01 9.73
N LEU A 538 -18.58 -25.59 9.99
CA LEU A 538 -17.52 -26.49 10.47
C LEU A 538 -17.85 -27.08 11.86
N PRO A 539 -17.45 -28.32 12.15
CA PRO A 539 -17.55 -28.90 13.50
C PRO A 539 -16.89 -27.99 14.54
N GLY A 540 -17.68 -27.54 15.53
CA GLY A 540 -17.20 -26.60 16.54
C GLY A 540 -16.76 -25.23 15.98
N ARG A 541 -17.12 -24.87 14.77
CA ARG A 541 -16.69 -23.69 14.02
C ARG A 541 -15.16 -23.58 13.93
N ARG A 542 -14.48 -24.72 13.81
CA ARG A 542 -13.03 -24.81 13.92
C ARG A 542 -12.38 -24.99 12.55
N ILE A 543 -11.53 -24.05 12.18
CA ILE A 543 -10.70 -24.08 10.98
C ILE A 543 -9.46 -24.91 11.30
N THR A 544 -9.27 -26.02 10.58
CA THR A 544 -8.13 -26.94 10.74
C THR A 544 -7.16 -26.88 9.55
N SER A 545 -7.35 -25.92 8.65
CA SER A 545 -6.53 -25.74 7.45
C SER A 545 -5.06 -25.57 7.80
N ARG A 546 -4.19 -26.14 7.00
CA ARG A 546 -2.73 -26.12 7.15
C ARG A 546 -2.06 -26.08 5.79
N VAL A 547 -0.77 -25.84 5.77
CA VAL A 547 0.07 -26.01 4.55
C VAL A 547 0.17 -27.51 4.25
N GLU A 548 -0.10 -27.92 3.02
CA GLU A 548 -0.22 -29.31 2.58
C GLU A 548 0.72 -29.68 1.42
N GLY A 549 1.55 -28.73 0.98
CA GLY A 549 2.44 -28.91 -0.17
C GLY A 549 1.71 -28.79 -1.51
N ARG A 550 0.65 -27.95 -1.58
CA ARG A 550 -0.05 -27.66 -2.84
C ARG A 550 0.81 -26.87 -3.81
N ILE A 551 1.68 -25.99 -3.28
CA ILE A 551 2.57 -25.12 -4.06
C ILE A 551 3.99 -25.27 -3.51
N VAL A 552 4.88 -25.87 -4.30
CA VAL A 552 6.24 -26.18 -3.87
C VAL A 552 7.25 -25.55 -4.82
N ARG A 553 8.13 -24.70 -4.29
CA ARG A 553 9.32 -24.27 -5.01
C ARG A 553 10.39 -25.33 -4.87
N ILE A 554 10.90 -25.79 -6.00
CA ILE A 554 12.02 -26.75 -6.04
C ILE A 554 13.25 -26.06 -6.65
N PRO A 555 14.47 -26.54 -6.33
CA PRO A 555 15.72 -25.99 -6.81
C PRO A 555 15.81 -25.92 -8.33
#